data_3852932fc70e1ab61e6160de74710612
#
_entry.id   3852932fc70e1ab61e6160de74710612
#
_cell.length_a   1.000
_cell.length_b   1.000
_cell.length_c   1.000
_cell.angle_alpha   90.00
_cell.angle_beta   90.00
_cell.angle_gamma   90.00
#
_symmetry.space_group_name_H-M   'P 1'
#
loop_
_entity.id
_entity.type
_entity.pdbx_description
1 polymer ?
#
loop_
_entity_poly.entity_id
_entity_poly.type
_entity_poly.pdbx_seq_one_letter_code
_entity_poly.pdbx_strand_id
1 'polypeptide(L)'
;ADDICIVRSMTTQQINHDPAHTFMNTGSQISGRPSMGSWVLYGLGNGSDNLPGYVVLSSSGGGQDQPIASRQWHSGFLPSRYQGVHFHSTGDPVLYISNPNGVNQKGQGEVISAINAINKIRNKAVVDPEIDTRISQYEMAFRMQTSVPELIDTSKEPKHMFDLYGANPGDGSFAS
;
A
#
# COMPACT_ATOMS: atom_id res chain seq x y z
N ALA A 1 -28.04 1.55 1.91
CA ALA A 1 -27.92 0.80 0.63
C ALA A 1 -28.29 1.66 -0.58
N ASP A 2 -28.73 2.90 -0.37
CA ASP A 2 -29.27 3.76 -1.44
C ASP A 2 -28.18 4.30 -2.38
N ASP A 3 -26.92 4.31 -1.92
CA ASP A 3 -25.75 4.79 -2.66
C ASP A 3 -24.97 3.66 -3.35
N ILE A 4 -25.48 2.42 -3.35
CA ILE A 4 -24.82 1.25 -3.89
C ILE A 4 -25.49 0.78 -5.17
N CYS A 5 -24.70 0.58 -6.23
CA CYS A 5 -25.13 -0.08 -7.47
C CYS A 5 -24.54 -1.49 -7.54
N ILE A 6 -25.41 -2.51 -7.57
CA ILE A 6 -24.99 -3.91 -7.69
C ILE A 6 -25.09 -4.36 -9.13
N VAL A 7 -23.95 -4.61 -9.79
CA VAL A 7 -23.88 -5.14 -11.14
C VAL A 7 -23.90 -6.67 -11.10
N ARG A 8 -25.03 -7.28 -11.49
CA ARG A 8 -25.25 -8.74 -11.38
C ARG A 8 -24.91 -9.53 -12.65
N SER A 9 -24.59 -8.83 -13.74
CA SER A 9 -24.35 -9.44 -15.06
C SER A 9 -22.86 -9.59 -15.42
N MET A 10 -21.97 -9.36 -14.47
CA MET A 10 -20.53 -9.52 -14.71
C MET A 10 -20.16 -10.99 -14.83
N THR A 11 -19.31 -11.31 -15.80
CA THR A 11 -18.80 -12.67 -16.05
C THR A 11 -17.29 -12.63 -16.22
N THR A 12 -16.65 -13.76 -15.94
CA THR A 12 -15.22 -13.96 -16.21
C THR A 12 -14.97 -15.40 -16.67
N GLN A 13 -13.92 -15.60 -17.44
CA GLN A 13 -13.46 -16.93 -17.87
C GLN A 13 -12.44 -17.55 -16.89
N GLN A 14 -12.11 -16.82 -15.81
CA GLN A 14 -11.11 -17.26 -14.85
C GLN A 14 -11.72 -18.20 -13.82
N ILE A 15 -11.26 -19.45 -13.83
CA ILE A 15 -11.70 -20.50 -12.90
C ILE A 15 -10.70 -20.73 -11.75
N ASN A 16 -9.43 -20.35 -11.93
CA ASN A 16 -8.39 -20.45 -10.90
C ASN A 16 -8.32 -19.16 -10.08
N HIS A 17 -8.09 -19.30 -8.78
CA HIS A 17 -8.03 -18.17 -7.83
C HIS A 17 -7.00 -17.13 -8.23
N ASP A 18 -5.79 -17.55 -8.57
CA ASP A 18 -4.68 -16.65 -8.85
C ASP A 18 -4.90 -15.72 -10.06
N PRO A 19 -5.21 -16.23 -11.27
CA PRO A 19 -5.56 -15.37 -12.39
C PRO A 19 -6.89 -14.62 -12.19
N ALA A 20 -7.83 -15.19 -11.41
CA ALA A 20 -9.08 -14.52 -11.08
C ALA A 20 -8.85 -13.29 -10.20
N HIS A 21 -8.02 -13.40 -9.15
CA HIS A 21 -7.64 -12.27 -8.31
C HIS A 21 -6.90 -11.19 -9.13
N THR A 22 -5.98 -11.61 -9.99
CA THR A 22 -5.28 -10.68 -10.88
C THR A 22 -6.27 -9.95 -11.80
N PHE A 23 -7.20 -10.70 -12.39
CA PHE A 23 -8.25 -10.13 -13.25
C PHE A 23 -9.15 -9.13 -12.50
N MET A 24 -9.63 -9.49 -11.30
CA MET A 24 -10.47 -8.62 -10.49
C MET A 24 -9.79 -7.30 -10.13
N ASN A 25 -8.50 -7.33 -9.85
CA ASN A 25 -7.76 -6.14 -9.43
C ASN A 25 -7.21 -5.31 -10.59
N THR A 26 -6.99 -5.89 -11.78
CA THR A 26 -6.28 -5.22 -12.89
C THR A 26 -7.06 -5.21 -14.22
N GLY A 27 -8.18 -5.92 -14.30
CA GLY A 27 -8.92 -6.14 -15.54
C GLY A 27 -8.19 -7.07 -16.55
N SER A 28 -7.13 -7.76 -16.12
CA SER A 28 -6.35 -8.70 -16.94
C SER A 28 -5.89 -9.89 -16.12
N GLN A 29 -5.92 -11.07 -16.71
CA GLN A 29 -5.32 -12.27 -16.10
C GLN A 29 -3.79 -12.28 -16.15
N ILE A 30 -3.21 -11.47 -17.01
CA ILE A 30 -1.76 -11.36 -17.22
C ILE A 30 -1.22 -10.21 -16.38
N SER A 31 -0.13 -10.48 -15.66
CA SER A 31 0.58 -9.45 -14.87
C SER A 31 1.11 -8.31 -15.74
N GLY A 32 1.34 -7.15 -15.13
CA GLY A 32 1.93 -5.98 -15.78
C GLY A 32 0.95 -4.85 -16.06
N ARG A 33 -0.35 -5.04 -15.83
CA ARG A 33 -1.32 -3.94 -15.85
C ARG A 33 -1.47 -3.29 -14.47
N PRO A 34 -1.73 -1.99 -14.42
CA PRO A 34 -1.99 -1.31 -13.15
C PRO A 34 -3.25 -1.87 -12.47
N SER A 35 -3.18 -2.00 -11.16
CA SER A 35 -4.35 -2.35 -10.36
C SER A 35 -5.38 -1.21 -10.32
N MET A 36 -6.60 -1.54 -9.94
CA MET A 36 -7.68 -0.55 -9.78
C MET A 36 -7.27 0.60 -8.84
N GLY A 37 -6.65 0.29 -7.69
CA GLY A 37 -6.17 1.31 -6.76
C GLY A 37 -5.08 2.19 -7.35
N SER A 38 -4.19 1.64 -8.18
CA SER A 38 -3.18 2.42 -8.91
C SER A 38 -3.80 3.41 -9.90
N TRP A 39 -4.85 3.01 -10.61
CA TRP A 39 -5.60 3.89 -11.50
C TRP A 39 -6.34 5.01 -10.75
N VAL A 40 -6.97 4.67 -9.63
CA VAL A 40 -7.65 5.65 -8.76
C VAL A 40 -6.64 6.68 -8.26
N LEU A 41 -5.50 6.22 -7.74
CA LEU A 41 -4.44 7.10 -7.24
C LEU A 41 -3.84 7.96 -8.36
N TYR A 42 -3.68 7.40 -9.57
CA TYR A 42 -3.22 8.15 -10.73
C TYR A 42 -4.19 9.26 -11.15
N GLY A 43 -5.49 8.98 -11.15
CA GLY A 43 -6.52 9.91 -11.62
C GLY A 43 -6.94 10.96 -10.59
N LEU A 44 -7.01 10.60 -9.31
CA LEU A 44 -7.51 11.47 -8.24
C LEU A 44 -6.40 12.07 -7.36
N GLY A 45 -5.19 11.52 -7.46
CA GLY A 45 -4.07 11.95 -6.61
C GLY A 45 -4.14 11.39 -5.20
N ASN A 46 -3.23 11.84 -4.35
CA ASN A 46 -3.18 11.48 -2.93
C ASN A 46 -3.70 12.63 -2.07
N GLY A 47 -4.62 12.33 -1.17
CA GLY A 47 -5.16 13.29 -0.20
C GLY A 47 -4.25 13.52 1.03
N SER A 48 -3.14 12.78 1.16
CA SER A 48 -2.19 12.89 2.27
C SER A 48 -0.76 12.91 1.76
N ASP A 49 0.05 13.80 2.33
CA ASP A 49 1.49 13.85 2.06
C ASP A 49 2.31 12.86 2.89
N ASN A 50 1.74 12.34 3.98
CA ASN A 50 2.45 11.53 4.97
C ASN A 50 2.05 10.06 4.98
N LEU A 51 1.00 9.71 4.25
CA LEU A 51 0.47 8.35 4.13
C LEU A 51 0.34 7.97 2.66
N PRO A 52 0.49 6.66 2.33
CA PRO A 52 0.27 6.21 0.97
C PRO A 52 -1.19 6.41 0.57
N GLY A 53 -1.44 6.88 -0.65
CA GLY A 53 -2.79 7.08 -1.17
C GLY A 53 -3.50 5.77 -1.57
N TYR A 54 -2.77 4.66 -1.60
CA TYR A 54 -3.30 3.33 -1.86
C TYR A 54 -2.76 2.35 -0.83
N VAL A 55 -3.59 1.99 0.12
CA VAL A 55 -3.29 1.02 1.19
C VAL A 55 -3.95 -0.31 0.86
N VAL A 56 -3.24 -1.38 1.11
CA VAL A 56 -3.71 -2.76 0.94
C VAL A 56 -3.75 -3.43 2.29
N LEU A 57 -4.90 -3.92 2.67
CA LEU A 57 -5.11 -4.71 3.89
C LEU A 57 -5.36 -6.16 3.49
N SER A 58 -4.78 -7.08 4.22
CA SER A 58 -5.06 -8.51 4.07
C SER A 58 -5.37 -9.12 5.42
N SER A 59 -6.41 -9.95 5.46
CA SER A 59 -6.74 -10.74 6.65
C SER A 59 -6.10 -12.12 6.55
N SER A 60 -5.81 -12.72 7.69
CA SER A 60 -5.38 -14.12 7.83
C SER A 60 -6.44 -14.93 8.56
N GLY A 61 -6.54 -16.21 8.25
CA GLY A 61 -7.47 -17.14 8.90
C GLY A 61 -8.82 -17.29 8.16
N GLY A 62 -9.64 -18.23 8.62
CA GLY A 62 -11.00 -18.43 8.13
C GLY A 62 -11.15 -19.33 6.92
N GLY A 63 -10.19 -20.14 6.54
CA GLY A 63 -10.37 -21.11 5.45
C GLY A 63 -9.12 -21.36 4.62
N GLN A 64 -9.31 -21.59 3.33
CA GLN A 64 -8.20 -21.83 2.40
C GLN A 64 -7.39 -20.54 2.21
N ASP A 65 -6.07 -20.67 2.27
CA ASP A 65 -5.17 -19.59 1.91
C ASP A 65 -5.38 -19.23 0.43
N GLN A 66 -5.75 -17.99 0.21
CA GLN A 66 -5.93 -17.47 -1.14
C GLN A 66 -4.57 -16.99 -1.68
N PRO A 67 -4.31 -17.12 -2.99
CA PRO A 67 -3.07 -16.68 -3.57
C PRO A 67 -3.01 -15.15 -3.64
N ILE A 68 -2.58 -14.54 -2.54
CA ILE A 68 -2.36 -13.09 -2.43
C ILE A 68 -0.93 -12.80 -2.87
N ALA A 69 -0.79 -11.91 -3.85
CA ALA A 69 0.52 -11.54 -4.39
C ALA A 69 0.57 -10.07 -4.80
N SER A 70 1.76 -9.48 -4.72
CA SER A 70 1.99 -8.06 -5.00
C SER A 70 1.50 -7.59 -6.37
N ARG A 71 1.41 -8.48 -7.37
CA ARG A 71 0.86 -8.14 -8.69
C ARG A 71 -0.60 -7.68 -8.63
N GLN A 72 -1.34 -7.98 -7.56
CA GLN A 72 -2.73 -7.59 -7.37
C GLN A 72 -2.88 -6.10 -7.01
N TRP A 73 -1.82 -5.48 -6.49
CA TRP A 73 -1.79 -4.05 -6.16
C TRP A 73 -0.60 -3.29 -6.78
N HIS A 74 0.06 -3.92 -7.76
CA HIS A 74 1.18 -3.32 -8.46
C HIS A 74 0.73 -2.18 -9.38
N SER A 75 1.62 -1.20 -9.59
CA SER A 75 1.39 -0.08 -10.50
C SER A 75 1.44 -0.46 -11.99
N GLY A 76 1.88 -1.69 -12.31
CA GLY A 76 2.03 -2.14 -13.70
C GLY A 76 2.97 -1.25 -14.50
N PHE A 77 2.48 -0.69 -15.59
CA PHE A 77 3.22 0.25 -16.44
C PHE A 77 3.15 1.72 -15.96
N LEU A 78 2.34 2.02 -14.94
CA LEU A 78 2.39 3.34 -14.31
C LEU A 78 3.63 3.45 -13.41
N PRO A 79 4.13 4.67 -13.15
CA PRO A 79 5.21 4.90 -12.20
C PRO A 79 4.95 4.24 -10.84
N SER A 80 5.99 3.72 -10.22
CA SER A 80 5.88 2.91 -8.99
C SER A 80 5.32 3.68 -7.78
N ARG A 81 5.28 5.01 -7.81
CA ARG A 81 4.60 5.84 -6.79
C ARG A 81 3.10 5.59 -6.69
N TYR A 82 2.49 4.98 -7.69
CA TYR A 82 1.06 4.63 -7.70
C TYR A 82 0.78 3.21 -7.21
N GLN A 83 1.81 2.48 -6.79
CA GLN A 83 1.67 1.14 -6.26
C GLN A 83 1.01 1.14 -4.88
N GLY A 84 0.21 0.11 -4.60
CA GLY A 84 -0.34 -0.12 -3.27
C GLY A 84 0.73 -0.49 -2.24
N VAL A 85 0.57 0.00 -1.04
CA VAL A 85 1.42 -0.33 0.11
C VAL A 85 0.68 -1.30 1.00
N HIS A 86 1.24 -2.49 1.17
CA HIS A 86 0.63 -3.54 1.98
C HIS A 86 0.92 -3.30 3.46
N PHE A 87 -0.13 -3.22 4.27
CA PHE A 87 -0.05 -3.14 5.72
C PHE A 87 -0.29 -4.51 6.32
N HIS A 88 0.58 -4.89 7.24
CA HIS A 88 0.52 -6.15 7.96
C HIS A 88 -0.19 -5.97 9.30
N SER A 89 -1.01 -6.94 9.69
CA SER A 89 -1.71 -6.96 10.98
C SER A 89 -0.81 -7.37 12.15
N THR A 90 0.38 -7.94 11.87
CA THR A 90 1.33 -8.40 12.88
C THR A 90 2.76 -7.99 12.53
N GLY A 91 3.55 -7.64 13.52
CA GLY A 91 4.91 -7.13 13.34
C GLY A 91 4.94 -5.68 12.88
N ASP A 92 5.95 -5.31 12.09
CA ASP A 92 6.00 -3.98 11.48
C ASP A 92 4.83 -3.82 10.50
N PRO A 93 4.01 -2.78 10.64
CA PRO A 93 2.81 -2.59 9.79
C PRO A 93 3.14 -2.44 8.31
N VAL A 94 4.29 -1.88 8.01
CA VAL A 94 4.87 -1.79 6.67
C VAL A 94 6.29 -2.30 6.73
N LEU A 95 6.69 -3.12 5.76
CA LEU A 95 8.05 -3.65 5.70
C LEU A 95 9.08 -2.52 5.68
N TYR A 96 10.10 -2.67 6.51
CA TYR A 96 11.23 -1.71 6.62
C TYR A 96 10.84 -0.31 7.13
N ILE A 97 9.71 -0.19 7.82
CA ILE A 97 9.32 1.10 8.41
C ILE A 97 10.19 1.49 9.60
N SER A 98 10.71 0.51 10.32
CA SER A 98 11.61 0.74 11.45
C SER A 98 13.04 1.02 11.00
N ASN A 99 13.72 1.91 11.70
CA ASN A 99 15.13 2.17 11.42
C ASN A 99 16.00 0.97 11.77
N PRO A 100 17.11 0.73 11.06
CA PRO A 100 18.11 -0.26 11.44
C PRO A 100 18.65 0.01 12.85
N ASN A 101 19.06 -1.04 13.56
CA ASN A 101 19.66 -0.92 14.87
C ASN A 101 20.83 0.08 14.90
N GLY A 102 20.79 1.03 15.84
CA GLY A 102 21.81 2.06 15.98
C GLY A 102 21.60 3.32 15.10
N VAL A 103 20.60 3.33 14.24
CA VAL A 103 20.24 4.50 13.42
C VAL A 103 19.03 5.19 14.03
N ASN A 104 19.21 6.44 14.45
CA ASN A 104 18.08 7.27 14.91
C ASN A 104 17.40 7.98 13.73
N GLN A 105 16.23 8.55 13.96
CA GLN A 105 15.43 9.22 12.92
C GLN A 105 16.19 10.37 12.23
N LYS A 106 16.98 11.13 12.98
CA LYS A 106 17.80 12.21 12.42
C LYS A 106 18.85 11.68 11.44
N GLY A 107 19.59 10.65 11.85
CA GLY A 107 20.59 10.00 10.99
C GLY A 107 19.98 9.39 9.74
N GLN A 108 18.80 8.76 9.87
CA GLN A 108 18.05 8.25 8.70
C GLN A 108 17.64 9.39 7.76
N GLY A 109 17.15 10.52 8.28
CA GLY A 109 16.82 11.69 7.48
C GLY A 109 18.02 12.27 6.73
N GLU A 110 19.20 12.31 7.36
CA GLU A 110 20.45 12.74 6.72
C GLU A 110 20.87 11.81 5.57
N VAL A 111 20.76 10.49 5.76
CA VAL A 111 21.01 9.49 4.71
C VAL A 111 20.06 9.67 3.53
N ILE A 112 18.77 9.81 3.77
CA ILE A 112 17.78 10.02 2.71
C ILE A 112 18.04 11.32 1.96
N SER A 113 18.37 12.39 2.69
CA SER A 113 18.71 13.68 2.09
C SER A 113 19.94 13.58 1.18
N ALA A 114 20.96 12.83 1.60
CA ALA A 114 22.16 12.60 0.78
C ALA A 114 21.83 11.77 -0.47
N ILE A 115 21.04 10.69 -0.34
CA ILE A 115 20.60 9.88 -1.48
C ILE A 115 19.79 10.73 -2.47
N ASN A 116 18.87 11.56 -1.98
CA ASN A 116 18.08 12.44 -2.82
C ASN A 116 18.92 13.50 -3.53
N ALA A 117 19.95 14.03 -2.87
CA ALA A 117 20.88 14.96 -3.51
C ALA A 117 21.65 14.29 -4.68
N ILE A 118 22.13 13.07 -4.47
CA ILE A 118 22.80 12.28 -5.53
C ILE A 118 21.84 11.98 -6.68
N ASN A 119 20.62 11.57 -6.38
CA ASN A 119 19.59 11.28 -7.38
C ASN A 119 19.24 12.54 -8.20
N LYS A 120 19.10 13.71 -7.56
CA LYS A 120 18.87 14.98 -8.27
C LYS A 120 20.02 15.37 -9.20
N ILE A 121 21.27 15.12 -8.80
CA ILE A 121 22.44 15.32 -9.68
C ILE A 121 22.35 14.39 -10.89
N ARG A 122 22.05 13.11 -10.66
CA ARG A 122 21.91 12.13 -11.73
C ARG A 122 20.77 12.48 -12.68
N ASN A 123 19.62 12.92 -12.17
CA ASN A 123 18.45 13.29 -12.97
C ASN A 123 18.72 14.48 -13.90
N LYS A 124 19.62 15.40 -13.52
CA LYS A 124 20.07 16.49 -14.41
C LYS A 124 20.89 15.99 -15.59
N ALA A 125 21.60 14.87 -15.42
CA ALA A 125 22.45 14.29 -16.46
C ALA A 125 21.69 13.30 -17.37
N VAL A 126 20.77 12.54 -16.76
CA VAL A 126 19.95 11.53 -17.44
C VAL A 126 18.49 11.83 -17.07
N VAL A 127 17.75 12.45 -17.97
CA VAL A 127 16.33 12.77 -17.73
C VAL A 127 15.51 11.47 -17.69
N ASP A 128 15.35 10.90 -16.47
CA ASP A 128 14.67 9.65 -16.22
C ASP A 128 13.55 9.89 -15.18
N PRO A 129 12.27 9.80 -15.56
CA PRO A 129 11.14 9.99 -14.65
C PRO A 129 11.14 9.05 -13.45
N GLU A 130 11.76 7.88 -13.52
CA GLU A 130 11.88 6.94 -12.41
C GLU A 130 12.79 7.47 -11.29
N ILE A 131 13.71 8.37 -11.58
CA ILE A 131 14.55 9.00 -10.55
C ILE A 131 13.69 9.86 -9.62
N ASP A 132 12.79 10.68 -10.17
CA ASP A 132 11.87 11.50 -9.39
C ASP A 132 10.89 10.64 -8.59
N THR A 133 10.44 9.53 -9.17
CA THR A 133 9.61 8.54 -8.48
C THR A 133 10.35 7.93 -7.28
N ARG A 134 11.61 7.54 -7.42
CA ARG A 134 12.43 7.00 -6.32
C ARG A 134 12.65 8.02 -5.20
N ILE A 135 12.94 9.28 -5.56
CA ILE A 135 13.06 10.37 -4.57
C ILE A 135 11.77 10.47 -3.74
N SER A 136 10.62 10.54 -4.42
CA SER A 136 9.31 10.63 -3.78
C SER A 136 9.00 9.42 -2.88
N GLN A 137 9.41 8.22 -3.30
CA GLN A 137 9.23 6.99 -2.51
C GLN A 137 10.09 7.00 -1.23
N TYR A 138 11.36 7.42 -1.30
CA TYR A 138 12.19 7.53 -0.10
C TYR A 138 11.64 8.57 0.88
N GLU A 139 11.18 9.71 0.39
CA GLU A 139 10.57 10.75 1.21
C GLU A 139 9.27 10.26 1.84
N MET A 140 8.42 9.57 1.10
CA MET A 140 7.19 8.97 1.62
C MET A 140 7.50 7.92 2.69
N ALA A 141 8.42 6.99 2.43
CA ALA A 141 8.81 5.97 3.40
C ALA A 141 9.32 6.59 4.71
N PHE A 142 10.09 7.66 4.64
CA PHE A 142 10.56 8.37 5.82
C PHE A 142 9.45 9.04 6.61
N ARG A 143 8.48 9.69 5.93
CA ARG A 143 7.31 10.28 6.58
C ARG A 143 6.42 9.22 7.23
N MET A 144 6.26 8.08 6.59
CA MET A 144 5.50 6.94 7.10
C MET A 144 6.06 6.39 8.42
N GLN A 145 7.36 6.49 8.67
CA GLN A 145 7.98 6.06 9.94
C GLN A 145 7.36 6.74 11.17
N THR A 146 6.84 7.96 11.00
CA THR A 146 6.17 8.69 12.09
C THR A 146 4.64 8.51 12.03
N SER A 147 4.05 8.58 10.84
CA SER A 147 2.60 8.65 10.67
C SER A 147 1.91 7.30 10.76
N VAL A 148 2.55 6.22 10.29
CA VAL A 148 1.94 4.88 10.32
C VAL A 148 1.81 4.33 11.74
N PRO A 149 2.82 4.40 12.64
CA PRO A 149 2.65 3.96 14.02
C PRO A 149 1.52 4.69 14.77
N GLU A 150 1.32 5.98 14.50
CA GLU A 150 0.22 6.75 15.06
C GLU A 150 -1.14 6.30 14.51
N LEU A 151 -1.21 6.01 13.22
CA LEU A 151 -2.43 5.56 12.53
C LEU A 151 -2.92 4.20 13.04
N ILE A 152 -2.01 3.27 13.31
CA ILE A 152 -2.34 1.91 13.75
C ILE A 152 -2.48 1.77 15.27
N ASP A 153 -2.22 2.82 16.05
CA ASP A 153 -2.38 2.81 17.51
C ASP A 153 -3.87 2.84 17.88
N THR A 154 -4.46 1.67 17.95
CA THR A 154 -5.86 1.48 18.37
C THR A 154 -6.08 1.60 19.87
N SER A 155 -5.03 1.82 20.69
CA SER A 155 -5.14 1.90 22.15
C SER A 155 -6.04 3.04 22.65
N LYS A 156 -6.22 4.07 21.83
CA LYS A 156 -7.04 5.25 22.11
C LYS A 156 -8.47 5.14 21.56
N GLU A 157 -8.75 4.10 20.77
CA GLU A 157 -10.06 3.92 20.18
C GLU A 157 -11.10 3.52 21.24
N PRO A 158 -12.28 4.15 21.23
CA PRO A 158 -13.30 3.84 22.22
C PRO A 158 -13.91 2.46 21.94
N LYS A 159 -14.29 1.76 23.05
CA LYS A 159 -14.81 0.39 22.99
C LYS A 159 -15.95 0.19 21.97
N HIS A 160 -16.84 1.16 21.81
CA HIS A 160 -17.97 1.04 20.88
C HIS A 160 -17.52 0.91 19.41
N MET A 161 -16.34 1.38 19.05
CA MET A 161 -15.78 1.17 17.69
C MET A 161 -15.44 -0.30 17.48
N PHE A 162 -14.78 -0.93 18.45
CA PHE A 162 -14.50 -2.37 18.38
C PHE A 162 -15.78 -3.20 18.33
N ASP A 163 -16.77 -2.85 19.15
CA ASP A 163 -18.07 -3.53 19.16
C ASP A 163 -18.81 -3.36 17.82
N LEU A 164 -18.71 -2.18 17.18
CA LEU A 164 -19.33 -1.89 15.87
C LEU A 164 -18.75 -2.74 14.74
N TYR A 165 -17.42 -2.90 14.73
CA TYR A 165 -16.73 -3.69 13.70
C TYR A 165 -16.65 -5.19 14.05
N GLY A 166 -17.03 -5.59 15.26
CA GLY A 166 -16.85 -6.96 15.77
C GLY A 166 -15.37 -7.32 15.94
N ALA A 167 -14.54 -6.32 16.22
CA ALA A 167 -13.09 -6.45 16.26
C ALA A 167 -12.60 -6.87 17.64
N ASN A 168 -11.56 -7.73 17.63
CA ASN A 168 -10.70 -7.94 18.80
C ASN A 168 -9.27 -7.55 18.39
N PRO A 169 -8.70 -6.48 18.96
CA PRO A 169 -7.39 -5.99 18.54
C PRO A 169 -6.34 -7.09 18.54
N GLY A 170 -5.64 -7.26 17.42
CA GLY A 170 -4.56 -8.22 17.26
C GLY A 170 -4.98 -9.67 16.96
N ASP A 171 -6.26 -9.96 16.70
CA ASP A 171 -6.70 -11.31 16.34
C ASP A 171 -6.43 -11.67 14.85
N GLY A 172 -5.93 -10.73 14.05
CA GLY A 172 -5.60 -10.93 12.63
C GLY A 172 -6.82 -11.12 11.72
N SER A 173 -8.02 -10.90 12.25
CA SER A 173 -9.24 -10.91 11.44
C SER A 173 -9.36 -9.69 10.55
N PHE A 174 -10.29 -9.72 9.60
CA PHE A 174 -10.57 -8.55 8.74
C PHE A 174 -11.10 -7.34 9.53
N ALA A 175 -11.64 -7.57 10.71
CA ALA A 175 -12.24 -6.54 11.55
C ALA A 175 -11.27 -5.92 12.57
N SER A 176 -10.10 -6.54 12.79
CA SER A 176 -9.12 -6.10 13.80
C SER A 176 -8.06 -5.16 13.24
#